data_90132ab0503755a7161f7466c641578b
#
_entry.id   90132ab0503755a7161f7466c641578b
#
_cell.length_a   1.000
_cell.length_b   1.000
_cell.length_c   1.000
_cell.angle_alpha   90.00
_cell.angle_beta   90.00
_cell.angle_gamma   90.00
#
_symmetry.space_group_name_H-M   'P 1'
#
loop_
_entity.id
_entity.type
_entity.pdbx_description
1 polymer ?
#
loop_
_entity_poly.entity_id
_entity_poly.type
_entity_poly.pdbx_seq_one_letter_code
_entity_poly.pdbx_strand_id
1 'polypeptide(L)'
;MKMPYILVLYDTNQDATKNLAYLIAQGIHDAGLRAMIRRVPKVSAVSEQSHPAIPDDGDLYCTADELRACSGLAMGSPTHFGNMSASLKYFWDNTVSIWLAGDLQGKPACVFTTSGSMHGGQESTLLTMMVPLLHHGMLLMGLPYAHPELSATVRGGTPYGASHVSGVQHQHVMTVDEQALAIAQGVRLATLVKQLQAGSL
;
A
#
# COMPACT_ATOMS: atom_id res chain seq x y z
N MET A 1 26.76 1.12 -1.97
CA MET A 1 25.45 1.79 -1.84
C MET A 1 24.37 0.70 -1.86
N LYS A 2 23.40 0.74 -0.92
CA LYS A 2 22.23 -0.15 -1.00
C LYS A 2 21.40 0.26 -2.21
N MET A 3 20.98 -0.70 -3.03
CA MET A 3 20.11 -0.40 -4.17
C MET A 3 18.78 0.18 -3.68
N PRO A 4 18.26 1.25 -4.34
CA PRO A 4 16.99 1.83 -4.00
C PRO A 4 15.85 0.83 -4.18
N TYR A 5 14.86 0.89 -3.32
CA TYR A 5 13.66 0.06 -3.42
C TYR A 5 12.41 0.81 -3.01
N ILE A 6 11.29 0.37 -3.51
CA ILE A 6 9.97 0.81 -3.07
C ILE A 6 9.41 -0.22 -2.11
N LEU A 7 9.00 0.22 -0.94
CA LEU A 7 8.34 -0.62 0.04
C LEU A 7 6.85 -0.76 -0.33
N VAL A 8 6.39 -1.99 -0.46
CA VAL A 8 4.96 -2.34 -0.57
C VAL A 8 4.54 -2.91 0.77
N LEU A 9 3.96 -2.06 1.59
CA LEU A 9 3.53 -2.37 2.95
C LEU A 9 2.03 -2.63 3.00
N TYR A 10 1.60 -3.77 3.56
CA TYR A 10 0.18 -4.08 3.63
C TYR A 10 -0.22 -4.83 4.90
N ASP A 11 -1.51 -4.76 5.21
CA ASP A 11 -2.22 -5.70 6.05
C ASP A 11 -3.25 -6.49 5.23
N THR A 12 -3.56 -7.69 5.66
CA THR A 12 -4.61 -8.52 5.04
C THR A 12 -5.19 -9.49 6.06
N ASN A 13 -6.47 -9.71 6.00
CA ASN A 13 -7.13 -10.79 6.75
C ASN A 13 -7.22 -12.07 5.92
N GLN A 14 -7.35 -11.92 4.62
CA GLN A 14 -7.33 -12.95 3.61
C GLN A 14 -6.54 -12.44 2.40
N ASP A 15 -6.28 -13.24 1.40
CA ASP A 15 -5.30 -12.92 0.36
C ASP A 15 -5.64 -11.74 -0.57
N ALA A 16 -6.83 -11.13 -0.48
CA ALA A 16 -7.25 -10.07 -1.40
C ALA A 16 -6.30 -8.87 -1.44
N THR A 17 -5.97 -8.27 -0.27
CA THR A 17 -5.03 -7.13 -0.20
C THR A 17 -3.61 -7.56 -0.57
N LYS A 18 -3.19 -8.78 -0.21
CA LYS A 18 -1.92 -9.38 -0.61
C LYS A 18 -1.80 -9.47 -2.13
N ASN A 19 -2.83 -10.02 -2.80
CA ASN A 19 -2.82 -10.16 -4.26
C ASN A 19 -2.71 -8.79 -4.96
N LEU A 20 -3.38 -7.77 -4.45
CA LEU A 20 -3.25 -6.40 -4.96
C LEU A 20 -1.83 -5.84 -4.75
N ALA A 21 -1.22 -6.10 -3.59
CA ALA A 21 0.16 -5.72 -3.29
C ALA A 21 1.16 -6.34 -4.28
N TYR A 22 0.96 -7.59 -4.67
CA TYR A 22 1.80 -8.28 -5.64
C TYR A 22 1.67 -7.69 -7.05
N LEU A 23 0.48 -7.28 -7.47
CA LEU A 23 0.29 -6.60 -8.77
C LEU A 23 0.96 -5.22 -8.80
N ILE A 24 0.88 -4.47 -7.69
CA ILE A 24 1.61 -3.21 -7.56
C ILE A 24 3.12 -3.45 -7.60
N ALA A 25 3.61 -4.48 -6.90
CA ALA A 25 5.02 -4.87 -6.93
C ALA A 25 5.47 -5.28 -8.33
N GLN A 26 4.63 -5.96 -9.10
CA GLN A 26 4.89 -6.25 -10.52
C GLN A 26 5.08 -4.95 -11.31
N GLY A 27 4.17 -3.97 -11.20
CA GLY A 27 4.30 -2.68 -11.88
C GLY A 27 5.58 -1.94 -11.51
N ILE A 28 6.02 -2.01 -10.24
CA ILE A 28 7.30 -1.44 -9.79
C ILE A 28 8.48 -2.14 -10.50
N HIS A 29 8.45 -3.46 -10.60
CA HIS A 29 9.49 -4.22 -11.33
C HIS A 29 9.48 -3.92 -12.82
N ASP A 30 8.31 -3.84 -13.46
CA ASP A 30 8.18 -3.50 -14.88
C ASP A 30 8.75 -2.11 -15.19
N ALA A 31 8.67 -1.19 -14.23
CA ALA A 31 9.31 0.12 -14.31
C ALA A 31 10.81 0.11 -13.94
N GLY A 32 11.41 -1.04 -13.66
CA GLY A 32 12.85 -1.22 -13.42
C GLY A 32 13.34 -0.81 -12.04
N LEU A 33 12.49 -0.85 -11.01
CA LEU A 33 12.89 -0.71 -9.61
C LEU A 33 12.61 -2.00 -8.82
N ARG A 34 13.30 -2.14 -7.70
CA ARG A 34 13.06 -3.24 -6.76
C ARG A 34 11.84 -2.93 -5.91
N ALA A 35 10.88 -3.86 -5.85
CA ALA A 35 9.83 -3.88 -4.84
C ALA A 35 10.27 -4.72 -3.64
N MET A 36 9.99 -4.25 -2.44
CA MET A 36 10.16 -4.99 -1.20
C MET A 36 8.78 -5.11 -0.54
N ILE A 37 8.23 -6.32 -0.57
CA ILE A 37 6.90 -6.59 -0.02
C ILE A 37 7.05 -6.93 1.46
N ARG A 38 6.25 -6.28 2.31
CA ARG A 38 6.20 -6.50 3.75
C ARG A 38 4.78 -6.39 4.27
N ARG A 39 4.49 -7.11 5.33
CA ARG A 39 3.23 -7.01 6.06
C ARG A 39 3.45 -6.43 7.45
N VAL A 40 2.36 -6.00 8.10
CA VAL A 40 2.37 -5.62 9.51
C VAL A 40 1.93 -6.80 10.38
N PRO A 41 2.46 -6.95 11.61
CA PRO A 41 1.97 -7.95 12.54
C PRO A 41 0.54 -7.62 12.98
N LYS A 42 -0.25 -8.66 13.23
CA LYS A 42 -1.62 -8.49 13.75
C LYS A 42 -1.61 -7.96 15.17
N VAL A 43 -2.53 -7.06 15.49
CA VAL A 43 -2.82 -6.75 16.90
C VAL A 43 -3.73 -7.82 17.48
N SER A 44 -3.49 -8.16 18.75
CA SER A 44 -4.27 -9.12 19.51
C SER A 44 -5.10 -8.41 20.57
N ALA A 45 -6.29 -8.95 20.84
CA ALA A 45 -7.10 -8.54 21.97
C ALA A 45 -6.54 -9.05 23.31
N VAL A 46 -5.60 -10.00 23.29
CA VAL A 46 -4.92 -10.55 24.46
C VAL A 46 -3.63 -9.79 24.68
N SER A 47 -3.53 -9.02 25.77
CA SER A 47 -2.40 -8.12 26.05
C SER A 47 -1.05 -8.83 26.23
N GLU A 48 -1.06 -10.09 26.58
CA GLU A 48 0.14 -10.91 26.77
C GLU A 48 0.55 -11.71 25.52
N GLN A 49 -0.25 -11.64 24.44
CA GLN A 49 0.06 -12.36 23.21
C GLN A 49 1.16 -11.62 22.44
N SER A 50 2.32 -12.25 22.30
CA SER A 50 3.37 -11.82 21.39
C SER A 50 3.27 -12.58 20.06
N HIS A 51 3.43 -11.88 18.94
CA HIS A 51 3.65 -12.53 17.65
C HIS A 51 5.14 -12.91 17.51
N PRO A 52 5.47 -14.01 16.82
CA PRO A 52 6.86 -14.31 16.52
C PRO A 52 7.48 -13.17 15.69
N ALA A 53 8.79 -12.97 15.84
CA ALA A 53 9.52 -11.93 15.08
C ALA A 53 9.49 -12.21 13.55
N ILE A 54 9.28 -13.46 13.17
CA ILE A 54 9.13 -13.90 11.78
C ILE A 54 7.74 -14.55 11.69
N PRO A 55 6.91 -14.18 10.71
CA PRO A 55 5.62 -14.82 10.52
C PRO A 55 5.79 -16.29 10.12
N ASP A 56 4.86 -17.13 10.56
CA ASP A 56 4.87 -18.57 10.24
C ASP A 56 4.67 -18.81 8.73
N ASP A 57 3.96 -17.90 8.06
CA ASP A 57 3.70 -17.93 6.62
C ASP A 57 3.65 -16.51 6.03
N GLY A 58 3.74 -16.42 4.70
CA GLY A 58 3.61 -15.18 3.95
C GLY A 58 4.84 -14.27 4.01
N ASP A 59 4.63 -12.99 3.73
CA ASP A 59 5.71 -12.00 3.69
C ASP A 59 6.20 -11.64 5.08
N LEU A 60 7.49 -11.31 5.18
CA LEU A 60 8.12 -10.88 6.43
C LEU A 60 7.47 -9.59 6.96
N TYR A 61 7.50 -9.42 8.27
CA TYR A 61 7.07 -8.16 8.89
C TYR A 61 8.03 -7.03 8.53
N CYS A 62 7.46 -5.84 8.35
CA CYS A 62 8.21 -4.63 8.08
C CYS A 62 8.97 -4.20 9.34
N THR A 63 10.25 -3.92 9.20
CA THR A 63 11.05 -3.29 10.24
C THR A 63 11.08 -1.77 10.09
N ALA A 64 11.34 -1.05 11.18
CA ALA A 64 11.51 0.40 11.15
C ALA A 64 12.63 0.84 10.20
N ASP A 65 13.72 0.06 10.12
CA ASP A 65 14.85 0.38 9.23
C ASP A 65 14.51 0.18 7.75
N GLU A 66 13.67 -0.80 7.42
CA GLU A 66 13.17 -0.96 6.05
C GLU A 66 12.26 0.20 5.65
N LEU A 67 11.39 0.68 6.56
CA LEU A 67 10.56 1.85 6.31
C LEU A 67 11.42 3.11 6.11
N ARG A 68 12.41 3.35 6.99
CA ARG A 68 13.33 4.48 6.85
C ARG A 68 14.10 4.48 5.54
N ALA A 69 14.58 3.32 5.12
CA ALA A 69 15.48 3.19 3.97
C ALA A 69 14.75 3.12 2.62
N CYS A 70 13.42 3.01 2.58
CA CYS A 70 12.69 2.95 1.32
C CYS A 70 12.81 4.25 0.53
N SER A 71 12.79 4.16 -0.80
CA SER A 71 12.78 5.31 -1.71
C SER A 71 11.36 5.77 -2.08
N GLY A 72 10.36 4.98 -1.78
CA GLY A 72 8.94 5.23 -1.99
C GLY A 72 8.12 4.17 -1.27
N LEU A 73 6.82 4.42 -1.11
CA LEU A 73 5.92 3.56 -0.35
C LEU A 73 4.62 3.32 -1.10
N ALA A 74 4.21 2.06 -1.22
CA ALA A 74 2.83 1.68 -1.50
C ALA A 74 2.24 1.04 -0.23
N MET A 75 1.16 1.63 0.32
CA MET A 75 0.56 1.20 1.58
C MET A 75 -0.84 0.66 1.37
N GLY A 76 -1.11 -0.54 1.83
CA GLY A 76 -2.38 -1.25 1.63
C GLY A 76 -3.03 -1.79 2.89
N SER A 77 -4.35 -1.76 2.90
CA SER A 77 -5.20 -2.29 3.97
C SER A 77 -6.51 -2.83 3.43
N PRO A 78 -7.09 -3.86 4.01
CA PRO A 78 -8.52 -4.08 3.86
C PRO A 78 -9.28 -2.90 4.47
N THR A 79 -10.49 -2.61 3.98
CA THR A 79 -11.33 -1.59 4.59
C THR A 79 -12.00 -2.14 5.86
N HIS A 80 -11.91 -1.38 6.93
CA HIS A 80 -12.61 -1.60 8.19
C HIS A 80 -13.41 -0.35 8.55
N PHE A 81 -14.72 -0.39 8.30
CA PHE A 81 -15.62 0.76 8.56
C PHE A 81 -15.15 2.04 7.87
N GLY A 82 -14.67 1.95 6.63
CA GLY A 82 -14.19 3.08 5.85
C GLY A 82 -12.80 3.59 6.25
N ASN A 83 -12.03 2.80 7.01
CA ASN A 83 -10.68 3.14 7.45
C ASN A 83 -9.74 1.92 7.31
N MET A 84 -8.44 2.14 7.55
CA MET A 84 -7.45 1.05 7.60
C MET A 84 -7.71 0.11 8.79
N SER A 85 -7.15 -1.09 8.70
CA SER A 85 -7.17 -2.06 9.81
C SER A 85 -6.45 -1.55 11.05
N ALA A 86 -6.86 -2.04 12.23
CA ALA A 86 -6.22 -1.73 13.49
C ALA A 86 -4.72 -2.09 13.49
N SER A 87 -4.34 -3.19 12.85
CA SER A 87 -2.94 -3.62 12.76
C SER A 87 -2.08 -2.62 11.99
N LEU A 88 -2.56 -2.13 10.84
CA LEU A 88 -1.84 -1.13 10.07
C LEU A 88 -1.79 0.21 10.81
N LYS A 89 -2.89 0.63 11.44
CA LYS A 89 -2.90 1.85 12.25
C LYS A 89 -1.94 1.77 13.43
N TYR A 90 -1.92 0.64 14.14
CA TYR A 90 -0.98 0.40 15.24
C TYR A 90 0.48 0.46 14.77
N PHE A 91 0.78 -0.11 13.61
CA PHE A 91 2.12 0.03 13.00
C PHE A 91 2.50 1.50 12.82
N TRP A 92 1.60 2.32 12.25
CA TRP A 92 1.85 3.75 12.04
C TRP A 92 1.96 4.54 13.34
N ASP A 93 1.19 4.21 14.37
CA ASP A 93 1.27 4.87 15.67
C ASP A 93 2.64 4.67 16.35
N ASN A 94 3.36 3.61 15.97
CA ASN A 94 4.71 3.34 16.46
C ASN A 94 5.83 3.96 15.60
N THR A 95 5.51 4.82 14.62
CA THR A 95 6.51 5.47 13.74
C THR A 95 6.92 6.88 14.18
N VAL A 96 6.61 7.30 15.40
CA VAL A 96 6.89 8.66 15.91
C VAL A 96 8.38 9.04 15.78
N SER A 97 9.30 8.11 16.03
CA SER A 97 10.74 8.37 15.87
C SER A 97 11.15 8.62 14.41
N ILE A 98 10.50 7.97 13.45
CA ILE A 98 10.70 8.13 12.00
C ILE A 98 10.16 9.50 11.56
N TRP A 99 9.00 9.88 12.08
CA TRP A 99 8.38 11.17 11.82
C TRP A 99 9.23 12.33 12.36
N LEU A 100 9.69 12.26 13.61
CA LEU A 100 10.56 13.28 14.22
C LEU A 100 11.89 13.45 13.46
N ALA A 101 12.43 12.37 12.92
CA ALA A 101 13.66 12.39 12.11
C ALA A 101 13.44 12.91 10.68
N GLY A 102 12.18 13.00 10.21
CA GLY A 102 11.88 13.40 8.83
C GLY A 102 12.25 12.35 7.77
N ASP A 103 12.42 11.09 8.17
CA ASP A 103 12.99 10.04 7.33
C ASP A 103 12.17 9.74 6.05
N LEU A 104 10.88 10.08 6.04
CA LEU A 104 9.99 9.86 4.90
C LEU A 104 9.67 11.14 4.11
N GLN A 105 10.17 12.29 4.56
CA GLN A 105 9.88 13.56 3.92
C GLN A 105 10.30 13.58 2.44
N GLY A 106 9.39 14.03 1.57
CA GLY A 106 9.64 14.15 0.13
C GLY A 106 9.64 12.81 -0.65
N LYS A 107 9.47 11.67 0.02
CA LYS A 107 9.37 10.37 -0.67
C LYS A 107 7.98 10.16 -1.24
N PRO A 108 7.87 9.66 -2.49
CA PRO A 108 6.57 9.37 -3.09
C PRO A 108 5.83 8.24 -2.37
N ALA A 109 4.50 8.38 -2.28
CA ALA A 109 3.65 7.35 -1.73
C ALA A 109 2.32 7.22 -2.46
N CYS A 110 1.77 6.01 -2.48
CA CYS A 110 0.41 5.71 -2.90
C CYS A 110 -0.25 4.73 -1.93
N VAL A 111 -1.57 4.63 -2.01
CA VAL A 111 -2.37 3.76 -1.15
C VAL A 111 -3.23 2.82 -1.99
N PHE A 112 -3.60 1.64 -1.43
CA PHE A 112 -4.48 0.68 -2.07
C PHE A 112 -5.33 -0.05 -1.04
N THR A 113 -6.52 -0.52 -1.45
CA THR A 113 -7.46 -1.15 -0.50
C THR A 113 -8.27 -2.28 -1.12
N THR A 114 -8.87 -3.07 -0.27
CA THR A 114 -9.88 -4.07 -0.64
C THR A 114 -11.12 -3.93 0.23
N SER A 115 -12.28 -4.26 -0.33
CA SER A 115 -13.55 -4.23 0.40
C SER A 115 -14.40 -5.46 0.09
N GLY A 116 -15.38 -5.75 0.97
CA GLY A 116 -16.37 -6.79 0.75
C GLY A 116 -17.53 -6.36 -0.15
N SER A 117 -17.72 -5.07 -0.43
CA SER A 117 -18.83 -4.55 -1.23
C SER A 117 -18.46 -3.30 -2.00
N MET A 118 -19.20 -2.99 -3.07
CA MET A 118 -18.92 -1.87 -3.99
C MET A 118 -18.90 -0.51 -3.30
N HIS A 119 -19.83 -0.21 -2.42
CA HIS A 119 -19.88 1.04 -1.66
C HIS A 119 -19.45 0.83 -0.20
N GLY A 120 -18.48 -0.11 0.00
CA GLY A 120 -18.01 -0.54 1.31
C GLY A 120 -16.93 0.33 1.94
N GLY A 121 -16.66 1.51 1.39
CA GLY A 121 -15.68 2.46 1.95
C GLY A 121 -14.30 2.41 1.30
N GLN A 122 -14.18 2.03 0.02
CA GLN A 122 -12.90 2.01 -0.69
C GLN A 122 -12.27 3.41 -0.68
N GLU A 123 -13.01 4.42 -1.17
CA GLU A 123 -12.52 5.79 -1.29
C GLU A 123 -12.18 6.40 0.07
N SER A 124 -13.06 6.23 1.06
CA SER A 124 -12.83 6.76 2.42
C SER A 124 -11.60 6.12 3.06
N THR A 125 -11.41 4.80 2.88
CA THR A 125 -10.21 4.11 3.39
C THR A 125 -8.94 4.63 2.72
N LEU A 126 -8.93 4.79 1.40
CA LEU A 126 -7.79 5.35 0.67
C LEU A 126 -7.47 6.77 1.15
N LEU A 127 -8.47 7.64 1.23
CA LEU A 127 -8.29 9.03 1.66
C LEU A 127 -7.81 9.14 3.11
N THR A 128 -8.37 8.34 4.02
CA THR A 128 -7.94 8.35 5.43
C THR A 128 -6.53 7.76 5.61
N MET A 129 -6.14 6.78 4.78
CA MET A 129 -4.76 6.25 4.77
C MET A 129 -3.73 7.29 4.30
N MET A 130 -4.12 8.25 3.47
CA MET A 130 -3.23 9.32 3.02
C MET A 130 -2.87 10.30 4.15
N VAL A 131 -3.75 10.48 5.13
CA VAL A 131 -3.55 11.46 6.22
C VAL A 131 -2.24 11.22 7.00
N PRO A 132 -1.95 10.01 7.55
CA PRO A 132 -0.68 9.77 8.22
C PRO A 132 0.54 9.93 7.30
N LEU A 133 0.42 9.62 6.01
CA LEU A 133 1.51 9.81 5.05
C LEU A 133 1.80 11.31 4.82
N LEU A 134 0.78 12.15 4.78
CA LEU A 134 0.93 13.61 4.74
C LEU A 134 1.64 14.14 5.99
N HIS A 135 1.31 13.61 7.17
CA HIS A 135 2.00 13.98 8.42
C HIS A 135 3.49 13.61 8.37
N HIS A 136 3.86 12.54 7.69
CA HIS A 136 5.26 12.17 7.43
C HIS A 136 5.92 12.99 6.31
N GLY A 137 5.20 13.93 5.68
CA GLY A 137 5.74 14.79 4.62
C GLY A 137 5.93 14.07 3.28
N MET A 138 5.22 12.96 3.05
CA MET A 138 5.32 12.20 1.80
C MET A 138 4.57 12.87 0.65
N LEU A 139 5.00 12.60 -0.59
CA LEU A 139 4.37 13.07 -1.82
C LEU A 139 3.33 12.05 -2.28
N LEU A 140 2.07 12.38 -2.07
CA LEU A 140 0.97 11.46 -2.40
C LEU A 140 0.64 11.46 -3.89
N MET A 141 0.32 10.29 -4.42
CA MET A 141 -0.10 10.11 -5.80
C MET A 141 -1.25 9.11 -5.93
N GLY A 142 -2.15 9.40 -6.84
CA GLY A 142 -3.23 8.53 -7.26
C GLY A 142 -3.06 8.05 -8.71
N LEU A 143 -4.16 7.60 -9.31
CA LEU A 143 -4.26 7.14 -10.68
C LEU A 143 -4.95 8.20 -11.54
N PRO A 144 -4.35 8.66 -12.66
CA PRO A 144 -4.98 9.63 -13.53
C PRO A 144 -6.02 8.97 -14.45
N TYR A 145 -7.05 9.72 -14.84
CA TYR A 145 -8.06 9.27 -15.81
C TYR A 145 -7.53 9.08 -17.25
N ALA A 146 -6.24 9.22 -17.47
CA ALA A 146 -5.58 8.73 -18.67
C ALA A 146 -5.60 7.20 -18.79
N HIS A 147 -5.89 6.48 -17.69
CA HIS A 147 -6.16 5.06 -17.69
C HIS A 147 -7.66 4.82 -17.96
N PRO A 148 -8.02 4.29 -19.14
CA PRO A 148 -9.43 4.09 -19.51
C PRO A 148 -10.16 3.13 -18.57
N GLU A 149 -9.44 2.24 -17.90
CA GLU A 149 -9.97 1.29 -16.93
C GLU A 149 -10.65 1.98 -15.74
N LEU A 150 -10.24 3.22 -15.39
CA LEU A 150 -10.93 3.98 -14.33
C LEU A 150 -12.36 4.37 -14.72
N SER A 151 -12.64 4.53 -16.00
CA SER A 151 -13.98 4.84 -16.51
C SER A 151 -14.77 3.58 -16.88
N ALA A 152 -14.08 2.47 -17.15
CA ALA A 152 -14.69 1.20 -17.59
C ALA A 152 -14.99 0.24 -16.44
N THR A 153 -14.24 0.33 -15.34
CA THR A 153 -14.37 -0.61 -14.21
C THR A 153 -15.80 -0.67 -13.65
N VAL A 154 -16.25 -1.88 -13.35
CA VAL A 154 -17.58 -2.15 -12.78
C VAL A 154 -17.50 -2.59 -11.31
N ARG A 155 -16.29 -2.60 -10.72
CA ARG A 155 -16.06 -2.97 -9.31
C ARG A 155 -15.06 -2.04 -8.64
N GLY A 156 -13.85 -2.55 -8.35
CA GLY A 156 -12.76 -1.76 -7.77
C GLY A 156 -12.08 -0.86 -8.81
N GLY A 157 -11.15 -0.07 -8.36
CA GLY A 157 -10.44 0.92 -9.15
C GLY A 157 -10.97 2.33 -8.89
N THR A 158 -10.11 3.19 -8.36
CA THR A 158 -10.44 4.60 -8.05
C THR A 158 -9.26 5.50 -8.42
N PRO A 159 -9.50 6.80 -8.67
CA PRO A 159 -8.41 7.74 -8.91
C PRO A 159 -7.54 7.98 -7.65
N TYR A 160 -8.04 7.65 -6.47
CA TYR A 160 -7.32 7.81 -5.20
C TYR A 160 -6.30 6.69 -4.96
N GLY A 161 -6.49 5.54 -5.62
CA GLY A 161 -5.61 4.38 -5.52
C GLY A 161 -6.28 3.10 -6.03
N ALA A 162 -5.48 2.08 -6.29
CA ALA A 162 -5.99 0.78 -6.70
C ALA A 162 -6.88 0.18 -5.61
N SER A 163 -7.99 -0.42 -6.02
CA SER A 163 -8.89 -1.10 -5.10
C SER A 163 -9.48 -2.36 -5.72
N HIS A 164 -9.89 -3.31 -4.87
CA HIS A 164 -10.54 -4.53 -5.28
C HIS A 164 -11.77 -4.81 -4.42
N VAL A 165 -12.88 -5.18 -5.06
CA VAL A 165 -14.10 -5.63 -4.38
C VAL A 165 -14.11 -7.16 -4.34
N SER A 166 -13.67 -7.74 -3.22
CA SER A 166 -13.53 -9.18 -3.04
C SER A 166 -14.84 -9.94 -2.84
N GLY A 167 -15.93 -9.24 -2.52
CA GLY A 167 -17.18 -9.85 -2.05
C GLY A 167 -17.12 -10.20 -0.55
N VAL A 168 -18.28 -10.29 0.08
CA VAL A 168 -18.38 -10.57 1.54
C VAL A 168 -17.78 -11.93 1.91
N GLN A 169 -17.87 -12.91 1.01
CA GLN A 169 -17.28 -14.24 1.16
C GLN A 169 -15.93 -14.38 0.42
N HIS A 170 -15.33 -13.28 -0.01
CA HIS A 170 -14.09 -13.25 -0.79
C HIS A 170 -14.12 -14.09 -2.09
N GLN A 171 -15.32 -14.23 -2.67
CA GLN A 171 -15.55 -15.06 -3.86
C GLN A 171 -15.22 -14.37 -5.18
N HIS A 172 -14.99 -13.06 -5.18
CA HIS A 172 -14.71 -12.34 -6.42
C HIS A 172 -13.21 -12.35 -6.73
N VAL A 173 -12.90 -12.85 -7.91
CA VAL A 173 -11.57 -12.71 -8.50
C VAL A 173 -11.40 -11.27 -9.00
N MET A 174 -10.21 -10.72 -8.94
CA MET A 174 -9.91 -9.39 -9.49
C MET A 174 -10.24 -9.35 -10.99
N THR A 175 -10.95 -8.29 -11.39
CA THR A 175 -11.22 -8.02 -12.80
C THR A 175 -9.94 -7.64 -13.54
N VAL A 176 -9.97 -7.68 -14.87
CA VAL A 176 -8.86 -7.22 -15.72
C VAL A 176 -8.56 -5.74 -15.46
N ASP A 177 -9.60 -4.91 -15.28
CA ASP A 177 -9.44 -3.48 -14.99
C ASP A 177 -8.78 -3.24 -13.63
N GLU A 178 -9.22 -3.94 -12.58
CA GLU A 178 -8.62 -3.86 -11.24
C GLU A 178 -7.13 -4.25 -11.26
N GLN A 179 -6.77 -5.31 -12.02
CA GLN A 179 -5.38 -5.74 -12.18
C GLN A 179 -4.54 -4.71 -12.94
N ALA A 180 -5.06 -4.20 -14.07
CA ALA A 180 -4.38 -3.20 -14.88
C ALA A 180 -4.11 -1.92 -14.07
N LEU A 181 -5.09 -1.43 -13.30
CA LEU A 181 -4.95 -0.26 -12.44
C LEU A 181 -3.93 -0.47 -11.31
N ALA A 182 -3.87 -1.66 -10.72
CA ALA A 182 -2.88 -1.98 -9.69
C ALA A 182 -1.44 -1.97 -10.26
N ILE A 183 -1.24 -2.58 -11.41
CA ILE A 183 0.05 -2.56 -12.12
C ILE A 183 0.43 -1.13 -12.51
N ALA A 184 -0.51 -0.36 -13.08
CA ALA A 184 -0.30 1.03 -13.47
C ALA A 184 0.10 1.91 -12.28
N GLN A 185 -0.48 1.69 -11.10
CA GLN A 185 -0.10 2.39 -9.88
C GLN A 185 1.35 2.11 -9.48
N GLY A 186 1.79 0.86 -9.57
CA GLY A 186 3.17 0.47 -9.31
C GLY A 186 4.15 1.10 -10.29
N VAL A 187 3.86 1.05 -11.58
CA VAL A 187 4.65 1.69 -12.64
C VAL A 187 4.79 3.20 -12.39
N ARG A 188 3.67 3.87 -12.09
CA ARG A 188 3.64 5.30 -11.83
C ARG A 188 4.48 5.69 -10.62
N LEU A 189 4.36 4.94 -9.51
CA LEU A 189 5.16 5.17 -8.30
C LEU A 189 6.65 5.01 -8.58
N ALA A 190 7.04 3.94 -9.26
CA ALA A 190 8.44 3.71 -9.61
C ALA A 190 9.01 4.78 -10.55
N THR A 191 8.21 5.23 -11.52
CA THR A 191 8.61 6.31 -12.43
C THR A 191 8.89 7.61 -11.66
N LEU A 192 8.01 7.98 -10.74
CA LEU A 192 8.20 9.18 -9.92
C LEU A 192 9.43 9.09 -9.02
N VAL A 193 9.66 7.92 -8.38
CA VAL A 193 10.88 7.69 -7.58
C VAL A 193 12.14 7.90 -8.44
N LYS A 194 12.17 7.35 -9.65
CA LYS A 194 13.32 7.51 -10.56
C LYS A 194 13.55 8.96 -10.97
N GLN A 195 12.48 9.69 -11.28
CA GLN A 195 12.57 11.10 -11.64
C GLN A 195 13.13 11.97 -10.50
N LEU A 196 12.68 11.75 -9.28
CA LEU A 196 13.19 12.47 -8.11
C LEU A 196 14.65 12.13 -7.81
N GLN A 197 15.05 10.89 -7.97
CA GLN A 197 16.44 10.49 -7.80
C GLN A 197 17.36 11.08 -8.87
N ALA A 198 16.90 11.20 -10.12
CA ALA A 198 17.67 11.80 -11.21
C ALA A 198 17.78 13.32 -11.08
N GLY A 199 16.82 14.01 -10.45
CA GLY A 199 16.84 15.45 -10.23
C GLY A 199 17.59 15.89 -8.95
N SER A 200 18.12 14.94 -8.18
CA SER A 200 18.86 15.20 -6.93
C SER A 200 20.39 15.29 -7.12
N LEU A 201 20.86 15.57 -8.35
CA LEU A 201 22.27 15.79 -8.69
C LEU A 201 22.62 17.28 -8.69
#